data_b876ce180dec02a716b2d6791ad3b7e0
#
_entry.id   b876ce180dec02a716b2d6791ad3b7e0
#
_cell.length_a   1.000
_cell.length_b   1.000
_cell.length_c   1.000
_cell.angle_alpha   90.00
_cell.angle_beta   90.00
_cell.angle_gamma   90.00
#
_symmetry.space_group_name_H-M   'P 1'
#
loop_
_entity.id
_entity.type
_entity.pdbx_description
1 polymer ?
#
loop_
_entity_poly.entity_id
_entity_poly.type
_entity_poly.pdbx_seq_one_letter_code
_entity_poly.pdbx_strand_id
1 'polypeptide(L)'
;MRGLAFAAVLLVSAGLASAGAQAQITPQQAEIVKDDPVAAPQRLVLADVPEAAGPARDLFNGRDLSGWTPWLGYADTSLTFKPQTVAPLGTRGDSGEIFAVETVDGAPAIRAGGRYWGSLATIGGFADYHLSLEYKWGGLRPGEARNNGVVYFSHGRPGAVFGTWMAGMEFQLEHGSNGMAIPMGTAVRARVTIAQDKSVRYPYRVFRVGGREIDLANGNPAYSVEHANDAERPVGEWNRIDLYVLGNHAVQVVNGVPVMELRDISEIVDGKRVPLTHGRIQLQAEGAVIWFRNLRVEPIRALPRVVVAP
;
A
#
# COMPACT_ATOMS: atom_id res chain seq x y z
N MET A 1 -32.12 21.58 10.29
CA MET A 1 -30.92 21.68 9.44
C MET A 1 -29.73 21.95 10.37
N ARG A 2 -29.03 20.89 10.77
CA ARG A 2 -27.78 21.00 11.57
C ARG A 2 -26.65 20.53 10.66
N GLY A 3 -25.79 21.47 10.28
CA GLY A 3 -24.61 21.20 9.45
C GLY A 3 -23.61 20.32 10.19
N LEU A 4 -23.28 19.18 9.62
CA LEU A 4 -22.15 18.36 10.00
C LEU A 4 -20.87 19.06 9.49
N ALA A 5 -20.10 19.57 10.43
CA ALA A 5 -18.75 20.05 10.14
C ALA A 5 -17.85 18.85 9.80
N PHE A 6 -17.42 18.75 8.56
CA PHE A 6 -16.37 17.85 8.14
C PHE A 6 -15.04 18.34 8.73
N ALA A 7 -14.52 17.65 9.72
CA ALA A 7 -13.17 17.86 10.18
C ALA A 7 -12.21 17.32 9.11
N ALA A 8 -11.56 18.25 8.39
CA ALA A 8 -10.47 17.92 7.49
C ALA A 8 -9.29 17.36 8.31
N VAL A 9 -9.01 16.08 8.19
CA VAL A 9 -7.79 15.48 8.74
C VAL A 9 -6.63 15.93 7.86
N LEU A 10 -5.82 16.85 8.36
CA LEU A 10 -4.52 17.21 7.78
C LEU A 10 -3.57 16.00 7.95
N LEU A 11 -3.38 15.24 6.88
CA LEU A 11 -2.21 14.38 6.72
C LEU A 11 -1.00 15.31 6.48
N VAL A 12 -0.25 15.59 7.54
CA VAL A 12 1.06 16.23 7.41
C VAL A 12 2.01 15.17 6.86
N SER A 13 2.34 15.30 5.58
CA SER A 13 3.50 14.64 5.01
C SER A 13 4.73 15.23 5.69
N ALA A 14 5.25 14.57 6.71
CA ALA A 14 6.51 14.92 7.34
C ALA A 14 7.66 14.55 6.39
N GLY A 15 7.94 15.42 5.43
CA GLY A 15 9.23 15.46 4.79
C GLY A 15 10.29 15.83 5.82
N LEU A 16 11.36 15.01 5.90
CA LEU A 16 12.60 15.30 6.63
C LEU A 16 12.43 15.53 8.15
N ALA A 17 12.26 14.46 8.91
CA ALA A 17 12.68 14.46 10.29
C ALA A 17 14.09 13.83 10.37
N SER A 18 15.10 14.67 10.57
CA SER A 18 16.37 14.26 11.17
C SER A 18 16.06 13.52 12.48
N ALA A 19 16.74 12.40 12.74
CA ALA A 19 16.65 11.66 13.98
C ALA A 19 16.68 12.62 15.19
N GLY A 20 15.55 12.68 15.95
CA GLY A 20 15.61 13.37 17.24
C GLY A 20 14.36 14.05 17.79
N ALA A 21 13.25 14.18 17.08
CA ALA A 21 12.05 14.75 17.70
C ALA A 21 10.82 13.91 17.29
N GLN A 22 10.45 12.94 18.11
CA GLN A 22 9.11 12.36 18.03
C GLN A 22 8.11 13.48 18.30
N ALA A 23 7.27 13.80 17.31
CA ALA A 23 6.19 14.75 17.48
C ALA A 23 5.33 14.29 18.66
N GLN A 24 5.10 15.18 19.64
CA GLN A 24 4.24 14.85 20.77
C GLN A 24 2.84 14.55 20.26
N ILE A 25 2.34 13.36 20.54
CA ILE A 25 0.97 12.96 20.20
C ILE A 25 -0.02 13.77 21.03
N THR A 26 -1.16 14.10 20.42
CA THR A 26 -2.25 14.77 21.15
C THR A 26 -2.88 13.85 22.19
N PRO A 27 -3.56 14.39 23.23
CA PRO A 27 -4.30 13.56 24.20
C PRO A 27 -5.30 12.60 23.53
N GLN A 28 -5.98 13.03 22.47
CA GLN A 28 -6.90 12.19 21.69
C GLN A 28 -6.16 11.02 21.00
N GLN A 29 -5.01 11.28 20.44
CA GLN A 29 -4.16 10.26 19.81
C GLN A 29 -3.63 9.26 20.85
N ALA A 30 -3.24 9.74 22.05
CA ALA A 30 -2.80 8.89 23.15
C ALA A 30 -3.94 7.96 23.61
N GLU A 31 -5.17 8.47 23.69
CA GLU A 31 -6.34 7.68 24.09
C GLU A 31 -6.62 6.52 23.14
N ILE A 32 -6.42 6.70 21.83
CA ILE A 32 -6.66 5.67 20.81
C ILE A 32 -5.75 4.46 20.97
N VAL A 33 -4.52 4.66 21.44
CA VAL A 33 -3.50 3.62 21.52
C VAL A 33 -3.21 3.15 22.95
N LYS A 34 -3.88 3.73 23.96
CA LYS A 34 -3.58 3.47 25.38
C LYS A 34 -3.70 2.00 25.79
N ASP A 35 -4.66 1.28 25.18
CA ASP A 35 -4.95 -0.13 25.50
C ASP A 35 -4.28 -1.10 24.51
N ASP A 36 -3.43 -0.62 23.60
CA ASP A 36 -2.71 -1.46 22.68
C ASP A 36 -1.61 -2.24 23.44
N PRO A 37 -1.52 -3.57 23.31
CA PRO A 37 -0.49 -4.35 23.97
C PRO A 37 0.90 -3.94 23.48
N VAL A 38 1.88 -3.90 24.37
CA VAL A 38 3.27 -3.58 23.99
C VAL A 38 3.85 -4.71 23.14
N ALA A 39 4.48 -4.35 22.03
CA ALA A 39 5.14 -5.31 21.15
C ALA A 39 6.33 -5.98 21.84
N ALA A 40 6.48 -7.28 21.63
CA ALA A 40 7.73 -7.99 21.82
C ALA A 40 8.18 -8.54 20.46
N PRO A 41 9.47 -8.63 20.16
CA PRO A 41 9.94 -9.14 18.89
C PRO A 41 9.34 -10.50 18.55
N GLN A 42 8.95 -10.70 17.29
CA GLN A 42 8.48 -11.98 16.75
C GLN A 42 9.27 -12.27 15.47
N ARG A 43 9.78 -13.48 15.36
CA ARG A 43 10.29 -13.98 14.09
C ARG A 43 9.13 -14.65 13.34
N LEU A 44 8.66 -14.02 12.29
CA LEU A 44 7.56 -14.54 11.48
C LEU A 44 8.08 -15.36 10.30
N VAL A 45 7.40 -16.45 10.00
CA VAL A 45 7.65 -17.28 8.82
C VAL A 45 6.33 -17.70 8.19
N LEU A 46 6.37 -18.04 6.90
CA LEU A 46 5.23 -18.67 6.23
C LEU A 46 5.26 -20.19 6.46
N ALA A 47 4.09 -20.73 6.76
CA ALA A 47 3.82 -22.16 6.71
C ALA A 47 2.73 -22.43 5.67
N ASP A 48 2.71 -23.67 5.14
CA ASP A 48 1.68 -24.13 4.21
C ASP A 48 1.52 -23.20 2.99
N VAL A 49 2.63 -22.77 2.40
CA VAL A 49 2.60 -21.93 1.19
C VAL A 49 1.88 -22.69 0.07
N PRO A 50 0.78 -22.14 -0.48
CA PRO A 50 -0.01 -22.86 -1.45
C PRO A 50 0.73 -22.98 -2.79
N GLU A 51 0.50 -24.10 -3.47
CA GLU A 51 0.84 -24.25 -4.88
C GLU A 51 -0.13 -23.47 -5.75
N ALA A 52 0.33 -23.05 -6.95
CA ALA A 52 -0.53 -22.42 -7.93
C ALA A 52 -1.66 -23.36 -8.37
N ALA A 53 -2.90 -22.87 -8.35
CA ALA A 53 -4.08 -23.63 -8.74
C ALA A 53 -4.35 -23.64 -10.26
N GLY A 54 -3.48 -23.04 -11.03
CA GLY A 54 -3.58 -22.92 -12.49
C GLY A 54 -2.40 -22.16 -13.09
N PRO A 55 -2.42 -21.89 -14.40
CA PRO A 55 -1.32 -21.23 -15.08
C PRO A 55 -1.13 -19.79 -14.59
N ALA A 56 0.11 -19.42 -14.44
CA ALA A 56 0.50 -18.05 -14.14
C ALA A 56 0.26 -17.12 -15.34
N ARG A 57 0.03 -15.85 -15.03
CA ARG A 57 -0.11 -14.77 -16.02
C ARG A 57 0.85 -13.64 -15.69
N ASP A 58 1.70 -13.29 -16.64
CA ASP A 58 2.53 -12.09 -16.55
C ASP A 58 1.66 -10.85 -16.79
N LEU A 59 1.78 -9.87 -15.92
CA LEU A 59 1.07 -8.59 -16.00
C LEU A 59 1.85 -7.54 -16.80
N PHE A 60 3.12 -7.80 -17.07
CA PHE A 60 3.99 -6.95 -17.86
C PHE A 60 4.65 -7.78 -18.97
N ASN A 61 4.51 -7.33 -20.21
CA ASN A 61 5.00 -8.04 -21.40
C ASN A 61 6.47 -7.73 -21.74
N GLY A 62 7.14 -6.88 -20.96
CA GLY A 62 8.53 -6.47 -21.18
C GLY A 62 8.75 -5.46 -22.31
N ARG A 63 7.70 -4.97 -22.97
CA ARG A 63 7.81 -4.09 -24.14
C ARG A 63 7.08 -2.76 -23.99
N ASP A 64 5.87 -2.81 -23.49
CA ASP A 64 4.99 -1.65 -23.34
C ASP A 64 4.05 -1.81 -22.15
N LEU A 65 3.22 -0.79 -21.89
CA LEU A 65 2.24 -0.77 -20.83
C LEU A 65 0.85 -1.30 -21.27
N SER A 66 0.78 -2.13 -22.30
CA SER A 66 -0.45 -2.81 -22.70
C SER A 66 -1.02 -3.62 -21.53
N GLY A 67 -2.31 -3.50 -21.27
CA GLY A 67 -2.96 -4.12 -20.10
C GLY A 67 -3.02 -3.22 -18.86
N TRP A 68 -2.47 -2.00 -18.93
CA TRP A 68 -2.48 -1.01 -17.87
C TRP A 68 -3.16 0.29 -18.30
N THR A 69 -3.73 1.00 -17.34
CA THR A 69 -4.36 2.31 -17.53
C THR A 69 -3.69 3.32 -16.60
N PRO A 70 -3.00 4.35 -17.12
CA PRO A 70 -2.42 5.40 -16.32
C PRO A 70 -3.47 6.44 -15.91
N TRP A 71 -3.24 7.05 -14.74
CA TRP A 71 -3.95 8.22 -14.26
C TRP A 71 -2.99 9.13 -13.52
N LEU A 72 -3.03 10.44 -13.79
CA LEU A 72 -2.19 11.43 -13.14
C LEU A 72 -2.99 12.27 -12.13
N GLY A 73 -2.40 12.50 -10.98
CA GLY A 73 -2.95 13.37 -9.95
C GLY A 73 -2.83 14.86 -10.32
N TYR A 74 -2.37 15.67 -9.40
CA TYR A 74 -2.28 17.11 -9.59
C TYR A 74 -0.94 17.54 -10.19
N ALA A 75 -0.95 18.63 -10.98
CA ALA A 75 0.27 19.27 -11.46
C ALA A 75 1.14 19.80 -10.31
N ASP A 76 0.51 20.29 -9.24
CA ASP A 76 1.12 20.57 -7.95
C ASP A 76 0.79 19.42 -6.98
N THR A 77 1.75 18.54 -6.73
CA THR A 77 1.57 17.36 -5.86
C THR A 77 1.21 17.74 -4.42
N SER A 78 1.55 18.95 -3.97
CA SER A 78 1.17 19.44 -2.63
C SER A 78 -0.34 19.57 -2.42
N LEU A 79 -1.13 19.50 -3.50
CA LEU A 79 -2.60 19.54 -3.44
C LEU A 79 -3.23 18.17 -3.17
N THR A 80 -2.48 17.07 -3.27
CA THR A 80 -3.03 15.71 -3.18
C THR A 80 -3.78 15.46 -1.87
N PHE A 81 -3.24 15.94 -0.75
CA PHE A 81 -3.86 15.76 0.58
C PHE A 81 -4.63 16.97 1.08
N LYS A 82 -4.86 17.98 0.23
CA LYS A 82 -5.61 19.19 0.56
C LYS A 82 -7.03 19.11 0.02
N PRO A 83 -7.95 19.98 0.49
CA PRO A 83 -9.25 20.15 -0.15
C PRO A 83 -9.08 20.42 -1.64
N GLN A 84 -9.74 19.63 -2.47
CA GLN A 84 -9.55 19.64 -3.92
C GLN A 84 -10.24 20.85 -4.55
N THR A 85 -9.47 21.87 -4.85
CA THR A 85 -9.95 23.11 -5.48
C THR A 85 -9.77 23.13 -7.01
N VAL A 86 -8.95 22.21 -7.53
CA VAL A 86 -8.67 22.04 -8.96
C VAL A 86 -8.85 20.58 -9.38
N ALA A 87 -9.10 20.34 -10.67
CA ALA A 87 -9.19 19.00 -11.19
C ALA A 87 -7.78 18.38 -11.35
N PRO A 88 -7.62 17.05 -11.12
CA PRO A 88 -6.39 16.35 -11.44
C PRO A 88 -6.13 16.37 -12.96
N LEU A 89 -4.88 16.11 -13.35
CA LEU A 89 -4.50 15.97 -14.75
C LEU A 89 -5.24 14.80 -15.42
N GLY A 90 -5.43 13.70 -14.69
CA GLY A 90 -6.13 12.53 -15.18
C GLY A 90 -5.42 11.91 -16.39
N THR A 91 -6.14 11.79 -17.51
CA THR A 91 -5.61 11.31 -18.80
C THR A 91 -5.11 12.45 -19.70
N ARG A 92 -5.18 13.71 -19.26
CA ARG A 92 -4.78 14.88 -20.06
C ARG A 92 -3.29 15.19 -20.01
N GLY A 93 -2.59 14.69 -18.97
CA GLY A 93 -1.15 14.88 -18.84
C GLY A 93 -0.37 13.83 -19.63
N ASP A 94 0.91 14.08 -19.85
CA ASP A 94 1.81 13.08 -20.42
C ASP A 94 2.16 12.02 -19.37
N SER A 95 1.47 10.87 -19.46
CA SER A 95 1.71 9.75 -18.55
C SER A 95 3.07 9.09 -18.80
N GLY A 96 3.69 9.27 -19.95
CA GLY A 96 5.03 8.77 -20.28
C GLY A 96 6.14 9.41 -19.46
N GLU A 97 5.92 10.64 -18.99
CA GLU A 97 6.84 11.27 -18.02
C GLU A 97 6.88 10.54 -16.68
N ILE A 98 5.81 9.78 -16.34
CA ILE A 98 5.64 9.13 -15.02
C ILE A 98 5.76 7.61 -15.13
N PHE A 99 5.11 7.02 -16.14
CA PHE A 99 5.09 5.58 -16.38
C PHE A 99 5.71 5.28 -17.74
N ALA A 100 6.82 4.57 -17.73
CA ALA A 100 7.55 4.20 -18.94
C ALA A 100 8.18 2.80 -18.78
N VAL A 101 8.54 2.18 -19.90
CA VAL A 101 9.37 0.97 -19.89
C VAL A 101 10.80 1.38 -20.07
N GLU A 102 11.66 0.94 -19.16
CA GLU A 102 13.11 1.19 -19.18
C GLU A 102 13.86 -0.12 -19.02
N THR A 103 15.11 -0.16 -19.50
CA THR A 103 16.03 -1.29 -19.25
C THR A 103 16.82 -1.00 -17.98
N VAL A 104 16.67 -1.85 -16.98
CA VAL A 104 17.37 -1.73 -15.68
C VAL A 104 18.08 -3.05 -15.41
N ASP A 105 19.40 -2.99 -15.16
CA ASP A 105 20.26 -4.17 -14.97
C ASP A 105 20.10 -5.21 -16.10
N GLY A 106 19.98 -4.74 -17.35
CA GLY A 106 19.87 -5.58 -18.54
C GLY A 106 18.48 -6.20 -18.80
N ALA A 107 17.46 -5.87 -18.00
CA ALA A 107 16.10 -6.39 -18.16
C ALA A 107 15.05 -5.25 -18.22
N PRO A 108 13.91 -5.44 -18.93
CA PRO A 108 12.85 -4.45 -18.98
C PRO A 108 12.15 -4.33 -17.62
N ALA A 109 11.85 -3.10 -17.25
CA ALA A 109 11.12 -2.76 -16.03
C ALA A 109 10.14 -1.61 -16.29
N ILE A 110 9.02 -1.58 -15.57
CA ILE A 110 8.11 -0.44 -15.53
C ILE A 110 8.72 0.59 -14.58
N ARG A 111 9.05 1.77 -15.09
CA ARG A 111 9.36 2.93 -14.26
C ARG A 111 8.06 3.57 -13.79
N ALA A 112 7.97 3.85 -12.49
CA ALA A 112 6.97 4.73 -11.90
C ALA A 112 7.67 5.84 -11.11
N GLY A 113 7.22 7.08 -11.30
CA GLY A 113 7.80 8.26 -10.64
C GLY A 113 8.27 9.30 -11.63
N GLY A 114 8.29 10.54 -11.18
CA GLY A 114 8.58 11.72 -11.98
C GLY A 114 8.01 12.96 -11.31
N ARG A 115 7.73 14.00 -12.09
CA ARG A 115 7.25 15.29 -11.54
C ARG A 115 5.83 15.25 -10.97
N TYR A 116 5.00 14.28 -11.37
CA TYR A 116 3.63 14.13 -10.90
C TYR A 116 3.46 12.84 -10.12
N TRP A 117 2.50 12.84 -9.20
CA TRP A 117 2.00 11.61 -8.62
C TRP A 117 0.90 11.01 -9.49
N GLY A 118 0.73 9.71 -9.42
CA GLY A 118 -0.24 9.03 -10.26
C GLY A 118 -0.41 7.57 -9.92
N SER A 119 -1.18 6.90 -10.75
CA SER A 119 -1.45 5.48 -10.65
C SER A 119 -1.42 4.80 -12.01
N LEU A 120 -0.93 3.57 -12.03
CA LEU A 120 -0.96 2.67 -13.17
C LEU A 120 -1.74 1.43 -12.76
N ALA A 121 -3.00 1.31 -13.19
CA ALA A 121 -3.90 0.24 -12.79
C ALA A 121 -4.05 -0.79 -13.91
N THR A 122 -4.13 -2.08 -13.58
CA THR A 122 -4.49 -3.12 -14.55
C THR A 122 -5.87 -2.85 -15.15
N ILE A 123 -6.08 -3.17 -16.43
CA ILE A 123 -7.40 -3.04 -17.07
C ILE A 123 -8.39 -4.03 -16.45
N GLY A 124 -7.97 -5.28 -16.22
CA GLY A 124 -8.77 -6.31 -15.56
C GLY A 124 -8.56 -6.35 -14.06
N GLY A 125 -9.53 -6.91 -13.35
CA GLY A 125 -9.44 -7.23 -11.93
C GLY A 125 -9.10 -8.69 -11.68
N PHE A 126 -8.73 -9.01 -10.45
CA PHE A 126 -8.29 -10.32 -9.99
C PHE A 126 -8.99 -10.70 -8.68
N ALA A 127 -9.16 -12.00 -8.47
CA ALA A 127 -9.64 -12.63 -7.24
C ALA A 127 -8.82 -13.89 -6.99
N ASP A 128 -8.65 -14.27 -5.74
CA ASP A 128 -8.03 -15.53 -5.32
C ASP A 128 -6.68 -15.81 -6.00
N TYR A 129 -5.71 -14.96 -5.71
CA TYR A 129 -4.42 -14.96 -6.41
C TYR A 129 -3.23 -14.79 -5.47
N HIS A 130 -2.08 -15.24 -5.94
CA HIS A 130 -0.76 -14.84 -5.50
C HIS A 130 -0.16 -13.90 -6.55
N LEU A 131 0.08 -12.64 -6.18
CA LEU A 131 0.87 -11.69 -6.95
C LEU A 131 2.31 -11.75 -6.47
N SER A 132 3.26 -11.91 -7.40
CA SER A 132 4.67 -11.67 -7.13
C SER A 132 5.19 -10.57 -8.04
N LEU A 133 6.06 -9.72 -7.54
CA LEU A 133 6.80 -8.73 -8.31
C LEU A 133 8.10 -8.38 -7.62
N GLU A 134 9.00 -7.77 -8.39
CA GLU A 134 10.22 -7.16 -7.86
C GLU A 134 10.17 -5.65 -8.06
N TYR A 135 10.69 -4.92 -7.07
CA TYR A 135 10.88 -3.47 -7.19
C TYR A 135 12.32 -3.06 -6.80
N LYS A 136 12.76 -1.93 -7.33
CA LYS A 136 14.03 -1.31 -7.03
C LYS A 136 13.89 0.20 -6.96
N TRP A 137 14.42 0.80 -5.90
CA TRP A 137 14.43 2.25 -5.75
C TRP A 137 15.47 2.90 -6.69
N GLY A 138 15.02 3.97 -7.34
CA GLY A 138 15.85 4.82 -8.18
C GLY A 138 16.16 6.16 -7.55
N GLY A 139 16.31 7.16 -8.42
CA GLY A 139 16.60 8.53 -8.04
C GLY A 139 15.52 9.17 -7.17
N LEU A 140 15.95 10.07 -6.30
CA LEU A 140 15.09 10.85 -5.40
C LEU A 140 15.26 12.32 -5.72
N ARG A 141 14.18 13.06 -5.92
CA ARG A 141 14.22 14.51 -6.09
C ARG A 141 14.33 15.20 -4.71
N PRO A 142 14.92 16.40 -4.63
CA PRO A 142 14.98 17.15 -3.39
C PRO A 142 13.59 17.34 -2.77
N GLY A 143 13.45 17.06 -1.48
CA GLY A 143 12.19 17.22 -0.74
C GLY A 143 11.18 16.08 -0.89
N GLU A 144 11.50 15.03 -1.66
CA GLU A 144 10.67 13.83 -1.76
C GLU A 144 11.18 12.70 -0.86
N ALA A 145 10.27 11.75 -0.58
CA ALA A 145 10.59 10.51 0.10
C ALA A 145 10.61 9.33 -0.90
N ARG A 146 11.25 8.22 -0.53
CA ARG A 146 11.04 6.93 -1.19
C ARG A 146 9.75 6.35 -0.69
N ASN A 147 8.66 6.79 -1.33
CA ASN A 147 7.30 6.43 -1.03
C ASN A 147 6.60 5.99 -2.31
N ASN A 148 5.92 4.86 -2.24
CA ASN A 148 5.17 4.24 -3.32
C ASN A 148 4.28 3.13 -2.73
N GLY A 149 3.46 2.46 -3.55
CA GLY A 149 2.63 1.37 -3.08
C GLY A 149 2.06 0.51 -4.20
N VAL A 150 1.59 -0.66 -3.80
CA VAL A 150 0.74 -1.54 -4.61
C VAL A 150 -0.65 -1.58 -3.98
N VAL A 151 -1.64 -0.99 -4.65
CA VAL A 151 -3.03 -1.03 -4.18
C VAL A 151 -3.73 -2.22 -4.80
N TYR A 152 -4.21 -3.13 -3.97
CA TYR A 152 -5.00 -4.30 -4.38
C TYR A 152 -6.46 -4.14 -3.96
N PHE A 153 -7.35 -5.00 -4.48
CA PHE A 153 -8.78 -4.74 -4.47
C PHE A 153 -9.13 -3.34 -5.02
N SER A 154 -8.31 -2.83 -5.94
CA SER A 154 -8.47 -1.48 -6.44
C SER A 154 -9.73 -1.38 -7.27
N HIS A 155 -10.62 -0.44 -6.91
CA HIS A 155 -11.96 -0.31 -7.48
C HIS A 155 -12.43 1.14 -7.57
N GLY A 156 -13.60 1.33 -8.16
CA GLY A 156 -14.18 2.65 -8.38
C GLY A 156 -13.52 3.40 -9.55
N ARG A 157 -13.69 4.71 -9.60
CA ARG A 157 -13.12 5.55 -10.64
C ARG A 157 -11.65 5.89 -10.37
N PRO A 158 -10.80 6.04 -11.41
CA PRO A 158 -9.48 6.62 -11.23
C PRO A 158 -9.56 7.99 -10.55
N GLY A 159 -8.62 8.28 -9.67
CA GLY A 159 -8.57 9.54 -8.92
C GLY A 159 -9.65 9.70 -7.84
N ALA A 160 -10.37 8.62 -7.46
CA ALA A 160 -11.38 8.68 -6.41
C ALA A 160 -10.79 9.05 -5.05
N VAL A 161 -9.56 8.62 -4.78
CA VAL A 161 -8.83 8.91 -3.55
C VAL A 161 -7.81 10.00 -3.83
N PHE A 162 -7.99 11.11 -3.16
CA PHE A 162 -7.12 12.30 -3.25
C PHE A 162 -6.87 12.81 -4.68
N GLY A 163 -7.77 12.54 -5.63
CA GLY A 163 -7.61 12.92 -7.03
C GLY A 163 -6.56 12.10 -7.80
N THR A 164 -5.86 11.19 -7.14
CA THR A 164 -4.66 10.53 -7.65
C THR A 164 -4.82 9.02 -7.77
N TRP A 165 -5.43 8.36 -6.79
CA TRP A 165 -5.52 6.90 -6.72
C TRP A 165 -6.97 6.40 -6.77
N MET A 166 -7.12 5.09 -6.95
CA MET A 166 -8.40 4.39 -6.77
C MET A 166 -8.51 3.91 -5.31
N ALA A 167 -9.75 3.59 -4.88
CA ALA A 167 -9.95 2.96 -3.58
C ALA A 167 -9.44 1.51 -3.58
N GLY A 168 -9.06 1.00 -2.40
CA GLY A 168 -8.56 -0.37 -2.21
C GLY A 168 -7.76 -0.51 -0.93
N MET A 169 -6.95 -1.56 -0.84
CA MET A 169 -6.00 -1.77 0.25
C MET A 169 -4.58 -1.62 -0.29
N GLU A 170 -3.80 -0.79 0.36
CA GLU A 170 -2.41 -0.53 -0.03
C GLU A 170 -1.44 -1.42 0.73
N PHE A 171 -0.58 -2.06 -0.03
CA PHE A 171 0.69 -2.64 0.39
C PHE A 171 1.75 -1.55 0.17
N GLN A 172 2.08 -0.84 1.21
CA GLN A 172 3.01 0.28 1.17
C GLN A 172 4.43 -0.17 0.84
N LEU A 173 5.09 0.54 -0.06
CA LEU A 173 6.50 0.37 -0.43
C LEU A 173 7.28 1.62 -0.01
N GLU A 174 7.15 2.08 1.20
CA GLU A 174 7.93 3.19 1.71
C GLU A 174 9.19 2.69 2.40
N HIS A 175 10.34 3.29 2.06
CA HIS A 175 11.62 2.92 2.67
C HIS A 175 11.60 3.07 4.19
N GLY A 176 11.87 1.97 4.90
CA GLY A 176 11.77 1.87 6.36
C GLY A 176 10.35 1.60 6.88
N SER A 177 9.33 1.53 6.01
CA SER A 177 7.95 1.16 6.35
C SER A 177 7.34 0.23 5.32
N ASN A 178 8.19 -0.54 4.65
CA ASN A 178 7.79 -1.47 3.60
C ASN A 178 6.91 -2.60 4.15
N GLY A 179 5.70 -2.71 3.63
CA GLY A 179 4.71 -3.69 4.09
C GLY A 179 3.67 -3.11 5.06
N MET A 180 3.69 -1.81 5.33
CA MET A 180 2.61 -1.15 6.06
C MET A 180 1.29 -1.31 5.32
N ALA A 181 0.20 -1.49 6.05
CA ALA A 181 -1.15 -1.58 5.49
C ALA A 181 -1.90 -0.26 5.64
N ILE A 182 -2.44 0.25 4.52
CA ILE A 182 -3.23 1.50 4.49
C ILE A 182 -4.53 1.27 3.70
N PRO A 183 -5.71 1.46 4.32
CA PRO A 183 -6.96 1.52 3.55
C PRO A 183 -6.99 2.78 2.68
N MET A 184 -7.07 2.60 1.38
CA MET A 184 -7.20 3.69 0.41
C MET A 184 -8.67 4.01 0.19
N GLY A 185 -9.09 5.17 0.71
CA GLY A 185 -10.49 5.62 0.69
C GLY A 185 -11.20 5.46 2.04
N THR A 186 -12.08 6.42 2.36
CA THR A 186 -12.74 6.52 3.67
C THR A 186 -13.72 5.39 3.98
N ALA A 187 -14.17 4.64 2.97
CA ALA A 187 -15.08 3.52 3.11
C ALA A 187 -14.35 2.16 3.31
N VAL A 188 -13.07 2.07 2.93
CA VAL A 188 -12.31 0.81 3.00
C VAL A 188 -11.96 0.46 4.44
N ARG A 189 -12.10 -0.81 4.79
CA ARG A 189 -11.87 -1.39 6.13
C ARG A 189 -11.11 -2.70 6.02
N ALA A 190 -10.37 -3.03 7.07
CA ALA A 190 -9.81 -4.36 7.26
C ALA A 190 -9.70 -4.68 8.75
N ARG A 191 -9.64 -5.97 9.10
CA ARG A 191 -9.25 -6.41 10.43
C ARG A 191 -7.79 -6.83 10.44
N VAL A 192 -7.09 -6.44 11.48
CA VAL A 192 -5.67 -6.73 11.68
C VAL A 192 -5.37 -6.89 13.17
N THR A 193 -4.43 -7.77 13.51
CA THR A 193 -3.95 -7.91 14.88
C THR A 193 -2.69 -7.08 15.10
N ILE A 194 -2.65 -6.30 16.17
CA ILE A 194 -1.60 -5.31 16.43
C ILE A 194 -0.99 -5.40 17.82
N ALA A 195 0.20 -4.84 17.95
CA ALA A 195 0.77 -4.41 19.21
C ALA A 195 1.36 -3.01 19.06
N GLN A 196 1.62 -2.35 20.20
CA GLN A 196 2.24 -1.03 20.23
C GLN A 196 3.76 -1.14 20.20
N ASP A 197 4.39 -0.41 19.27
CA ASP A 197 5.83 -0.18 19.23
C ASP A 197 6.10 1.31 19.02
N LYS A 198 6.68 1.98 20.02
CA LYS A 198 6.97 3.42 19.98
C LYS A 198 8.20 3.76 19.11
N SER A 199 8.93 2.79 18.61
CA SER A 199 10.03 3.03 17.67
C SER A 199 9.57 3.33 16.26
N VAL A 200 8.32 2.93 15.90
CA VAL A 200 7.72 3.25 14.60
C VAL A 200 6.96 4.58 14.67
N ARG A 201 6.58 5.11 13.50
CA ARG A 201 5.75 6.33 13.42
C ARG A 201 4.40 6.15 14.11
N TYR A 202 3.77 7.26 14.54
CA TYR A 202 2.37 7.24 14.97
C TYR A 202 1.49 6.62 13.85
N PRO A 203 0.57 5.70 14.18
CA PRO A 203 -0.05 5.41 15.48
C PRO A 203 0.70 4.40 16.37
N TYR A 204 1.97 4.12 16.14
CA TYR A 204 2.79 3.19 16.92
C TYR A 204 2.28 1.75 16.90
N ARG A 205 1.51 1.37 15.90
CA ARG A 205 0.92 0.04 15.72
C ARG A 205 1.71 -0.75 14.71
N VAL A 206 2.17 -1.90 15.13
CA VAL A 206 2.81 -2.90 14.27
C VAL A 206 1.95 -4.15 14.18
N PHE A 207 1.96 -4.81 13.04
CA PHE A 207 1.33 -6.12 12.89
C PHE A 207 1.94 -7.11 13.89
N ARG A 208 1.08 -7.91 14.56
CA ARG A 208 1.51 -8.90 15.52
C ARG A 208 0.60 -10.12 15.52
N VAL A 209 1.18 -11.31 15.32
CA VAL A 209 0.47 -12.58 15.47
C VAL A 209 0.07 -12.76 16.94
N GLY A 210 -1.23 -13.02 17.18
CA GLY A 210 -1.79 -13.11 18.53
C GLY A 210 -1.94 -11.76 19.26
N GLY A 211 -1.79 -10.65 18.56
CA GLY A 211 -2.03 -9.30 19.10
C GLY A 211 -3.51 -8.97 19.27
N ARG A 212 -3.79 -7.72 19.65
CA ARG A 212 -5.15 -7.20 19.73
C ARG A 212 -5.73 -6.96 18.34
N GLU A 213 -6.88 -7.52 18.04
CA GLU A 213 -7.58 -7.25 16.78
C GLU A 213 -8.19 -5.85 16.80
N ILE A 214 -8.01 -5.12 15.71
CA ILE A 214 -8.61 -3.80 15.47
C ILE A 214 -9.33 -3.76 14.12
N ASP A 215 -10.25 -2.81 13.99
CA ASP A 215 -10.82 -2.41 12.71
C ASP A 215 -9.99 -1.26 12.13
N LEU A 216 -9.20 -1.55 11.11
CA LEU A 216 -8.36 -0.58 10.41
C LEU A 216 -9.21 0.16 9.39
N ALA A 217 -9.19 1.49 9.44
CA ALA A 217 -10.02 2.36 8.62
C ALA A 217 -9.31 3.67 8.28
N ASN A 218 -9.43 4.14 7.05
CA ASN A 218 -9.02 5.50 6.69
C ASN A 218 -9.99 6.53 7.32
N GLY A 219 -9.48 7.69 7.67
CA GLY A 219 -10.23 8.75 8.37
C GLY A 219 -10.25 8.60 9.90
N ASN A 220 -9.71 7.53 10.45
CA ASN A 220 -9.37 7.39 11.85
C ASN A 220 -7.97 8.00 12.07
N PRO A 221 -7.70 8.70 13.18
CA PRO A 221 -6.34 9.15 13.52
C PRO A 221 -5.27 8.04 13.50
N ALA A 222 -5.67 6.77 13.63
CA ALA A 222 -4.80 5.60 13.52
C ALA A 222 -5.13 4.82 12.23
N TYR A 223 -4.83 5.39 11.08
CA TYR A 223 -5.23 4.92 9.75
C TYR A 223 -4.33 3.85 9.12
N SER A 224 -3.22 3.50 9.75
CA SER A 224 -2.24 2.55 9.23
C SER A 224 -1.75 1.58 10.29
N VAL A 225 -1.18 0.47 9.85
CA VAL A 225 -0.46 -0.49 10.69
C VAL A 225 0.86 -0.80 10.01
N GLU A 226 1.97 -0.58 10.73
CA GLU A 226 3.31 -0.86 10.27
C GLU A 226 3.56 -2.37 10.14
N HIS A 227 4.53 -2.73 9.35
CA HIS A 227 5.02 -4.10 9.20
C HIS A 227 5.50 -4.68 10.53
N ALA A 228 5.45 -6.01 10.65
CA ALA A 228 5.97 -6.69 11.84
C ALA A 228 7.50 -6.66 11.93
N ASN A 229 8.18 -6.71 10.79
CA ASN A 229 9.63 -6.72 10.67
C ASN A 229 10.05 -5.99 9.39
N ASP A 230 11.06 -5.16 9.47
CA ASP A 230 11.69 -4.60 8.28
C ASP A 230 12.50 -5.69 7.57
N ALA A 231 12.08 -6.02 6.37
CA ALA A 231 12.72 -7.03 5.51
C ALA A 231 13.20 -6.42 4.19
N GLU A 232 13.18 -5.09 4.08
CA GLU A 232 13.65 -4.39 2.90
C GLU A 232 15.18 -4.51 2.73
N ARG A 233 15.64 -4.73 1.50
CA ARG A 233 17.06 -4.67 1.16
C ARG A 233 17.49 -3.22 0.97
N PRO A 234 18.80 -2.93 1.04
CA PRO A 234 19.34 -1.59 0.83
C PRO A 234 18.86 -0.94 -0.46
N VAL A 235 18.74 0.39 -0.44
CA VAL A 235 18.38 1.18 -1.62
C VAL A 235 19.33 0.87 -2.79
N GLY A 236 18.75 0.61 -3.95
CA GLY A 236 19.49 0.23 -5.15
C GLY A 236 19.56 -1.29 -5.37
N GLU A 237 19.09 -2.10 -4.44
CA GLU A 237 18.90 -3.53 -4.63
C GLU A 237 17.46 -3.86 -5.05
N TRP A 238 17.27 -4.99 -5.72
CA TRP A 238 15.95 -5.52 -6.04
C TRP A 238 15.35 -6.17 -4.82
N ASN A 239 14.15 -5.74 -4.47
CA ASN A 239 13.28 -6.33 -3.46
C ASN A 239 12.18 -7.13 -4.12
N ARG A 240 11.80 -8.26 -3.55
CA ARG A 240 10.64 -9.03 -3.96
C ARG A 240 9.52 -8.82 -2.97
N ILE A 241 8.32 -8.58 -3.47
CA ILE A 241 7.10 -8.72 -2.68
C ILE A 241 6.24 -9.86 -3.22
N ASP A 242 5.57 -10.52 -2.30
CA ASP A 242 4.55 -11.52 -2.59
C ASP A 242 3.28 -11.11 -1.83
N LEU A 243 2.15 -11.08 -2.55
CA LEU A 243 0.84 -10.76 -2.00
C LEU A 243 -0.11 -11.92 -2.29
N TYR A 244 -0.54 -12.61 -1.25
CA TYR A 244 -1.54 -13.67 -1.34
C TYR A 244 -2.90 -13.09 -0.99
N VAL A 245 -3.90 -13.31 -1.86
CA VAL A 245 -5.27 -12.84 -1.69
C VAL A 245 -6.23 -14.00 -1.91
N LEU A 246 -7.10 -14.28 -0.93
CA LEU A 246 -8.16 -15.28 -1.05
C LEU A 246 -9.45 -14.76 -0.40
N GLY A 247 -10.53 -14.71 -1.18
CA GLY A 247 -11.73 -14.00 -0.76
C GLY A 247 -11.41 -12.56 -0.40
N ASN A 248 -11.67 -12.16 0.83
CA ASN A 248 -11.39 -10.82 1.36
C ASN A 248 -10.28 -10.82 2.43
N HIS A 249 -9.35 -11.76 2.33
CA HIS A 249 -8.18 -11.89 3.20
C HIS A 249 -6.89 -11.71 2.39
N ALA A 250 -5.82 -11.20 3.03
CA ALA A 250 -4.54 -11.02 2.39
C ALA A 250 -3.36 -11.27 3.32
N VAL A 251 -2.26 -11.78 2.76
CA VAL A 251 -0.96 -11.91 3.42
C VAL A 251 0.07 -11.18 2.57
N GLN A 252 0.79 -10.23 3.18
CA GLN A 252 1.84 -9.45 2.54
C GLN A 252 3.21 -9.96 2.99
N VAL A 253 4.12 -10.12 2.04
CA VAL A 253 5.44 -10.72 2.25
C VAL A 253 6.49 -9.87 1.55
N VAL A 254 7.59 -9.57 2.23
CA VAL A 254 8.75 -8.85 1.67
C VAL A 254 9.97 -9.75 1.78
N ASN A 255 10.64 -10.00 0.67
CA ASN A 255 11.85 -10.82 0.59
C ASN A 255 11.72 -12.18 1.32
N GLY A 256 10.53 -12.81 1.23
CA GLY A 256 10.23 -14.09 1.88
C GLY A 256 9.82 -14.00 3.36
N VAL A 257 9.82 -12.81 3.96
CA VAL A 257 9.39 -12.57 5.33
C VAL A 257 7.94 -12.07 5.33
N PRO A 258 6.98 -12.75 6.00
CA PRO A 258 5.64 -12.22 6.15
C PRO A 258 5.66 -10.99 7.07
N VAL A 259 5.06 -9.91 6.58
CA VAL A 259 5.08 -8.60 7.24
C VAL A 259 3.70 -8.14 7.72
N MET A 260 2.63 -8.69 7.12
CA MET A 260 1.25 -8.29 7.40
C MET A 260 0.26 -9.41 7.05
N GLU A 261 -0.76 -9.59 7.86
CA GLU A 261 -1.95 -10.38 7.56
C GLU A 261 -3.19 -9.53 7.81
N LEU A 262 -4.06 -9.43 6.80
CA LEU A 262 -5.31 -8.67 6.85
C LEU A 262 -6.50 -9.60 6.61
N ARG A 263 -7.57 -9.38 7.37
CA ARG A 263 -8.83 -10.11 7.27
C ARG A 263 -10.00 -9.15 7.11
N ASP A 264 -11.14 -9.65 6.66
CA ASP A 264 -12.36 -8.87 6.50
C ASP A 264 -12.15 -7.56 5.72
N ILE A 265 -11.30 -7.61 4.67
CA ILE A 265 -11.11 -6.47 3.78
C ILE A 265 -12.44 -6.20 3.09
N SER A 266 -12.94 -4.97 3.22
CA SER A 266 -14.33 -4.64 2.87
C SER A 266 -14.49 -3.15 2.60
N GLU A 267 -15.62 -2.77 2.04
CA GLU A 267 -16.05 -1.40 1.89
C GLU A 267 -17.36 -1.16 2.63
N ILE A 268 -17.56 0.04 3.17
CA ILE A 268 -18.85 0.45 3.74
C ILE A 268 -19.70 1.05 2.62
N VAL A 269 -20.75 0.35 2.25
CA VAL A 269 -21.76 0.78 1.27
C VAL A 269 -23.10 0.88 1.97
N ASP A 270 -23.72 2.06 1.94
CA ASP A 270 -25.00 2.34 2.62
C ASP A 270 -25.02 1.89 4.10
N GLY A 271 -23.91 2.14 4.80
CA GLY A 271 -23.74 1.79 6.21
C GLY A 271 -23.50 0.30 6.48
N LYS A 272 -23.42 -0.54 5.46
CA LYS A 272 -23.16 -1.97 5.59
C LYS A 272 -21.74 -2.32 5.11
N ARG A 273 -21.13 -3.28 5.78
CA ARG A 273 -19.84 -3.84 5.39
C ARG A 273 -20.02 -4.84 4.23
N VAL A 274 -19.44 -4.54 3.08
CA VAL A 274 -19.47 -5.38 1.88
C VAL A 274 -18.05 -5.90 1.65
N PRO A 275 -17.83 -7.24 1.62
CA PRO A 275 -16.51 -7.80 1.37
C PRO A 275 -15.92 -7.38 0.02
N LEU A 276 -14.65 -7.02 -0.02
CA LEU A 276 -13.89 -6.83 -1.24
C LEU A 276 -13.22 -8.15 -1.60
N THR A 277 -13.73 -8.82 -2.62
CA THR A 277 -13.24 -10.14 -3.07
C THR A 277 -12.62 -10.11 -4.46
N HIS A 278 -12.70 -8.98 -5.14
CA HIS A 278 -12.21 -8.76 -6.49
C HIS A 278 -11.81 -7.30 -6.68
N GLY A 279 -10.77 -7.06 -7.46
CA GLY A 279 -10.35 -5.69 -7.82
C GLY A 279 -9.13 -5.68 -8.72
N ARG A 280 -8.77 -4.49 -9.17
CA ARG A 280 -7.55 -4.27 -9.97
C ARG A 280 -6.33 -4.25 -9.07
N ILE A 281 -5.17 -4.40 -9.68
CA ILE A 281 -3.87 -4.13 -9.08
C ILE A 281 -3.39 -2.78 -9.62
N GLN A 282 -3.01 -1.87 -8.74
CA GLN A 282 -2.56 -0.54 -9.07
C GLN A 282 -1.17 -0.31 -8.51
N LEU A 283 -0.22 0.09 -9.35
CA LEU A 283 1.08 0.61 -8.95
C LEU A 283 0.96 2.12 -8.77
N GLN A 284 1.52 2.64 -7.70
CA GLN A 284 1.55 4.09 -7.49
C GLN A 284 2.79 4.73 -8.11
N ALA A 285 2.76 6.03 -8.27
CA ALA A 285 3.90 6.91 -8.43
C ALA A 285 3.74 8.02 -7.39
N GLU A 286 4.54 7.96 -6.31
CA GLU A 286 4.48 8.89 -5.19
C GLU A 286 5.88 9.15 -4.61
N GLY A 287 6.58 10.15 -5.13
CA GLY A 287 7.91 10.51 -4.66
C GLY A 287 9.04 9.99 -5.55
N ALA A 288 9.96 9.19 -5.01
CA ALA A 288 11.12 8.69 -5.73
C ALA A 288 10.77 7.85 -6.96
N VAL A 289 11.69 7.80 -7.91
CA VAL A 289 11.59 6.82 -8.99
C VAL A 289 11.69 5.42 -8.41
N ILE A 290 10.81 4.54 -8.87
CA ILE A 290 10.81 3.12 -8.57
C ILE A 290 10.64 2.34 -9.87
N TRP A 291 11.31 1.21 -9.99
CA TRP A 291 11.15 0.28 -11.10
C TRP A 291 10.49 -1.00 -10.62
N PHE A 292 9.58 -1.54 -11.43
CA PHE A 292 8.90 -2.81 -11.21
C PHE A 292 9.19 -3.77 -12.34
N ARG A 293 9.47 -5.04 -12.02
CA ARG A 293 9.63 -6.12 -13.00
C ARG A 293 9.07 -7.44 -12.47
N ASN A 294 9.02 -8.46 -13.33
CA ASN A 294 8.58 -9.81 -12.95
C ASN A 294 7.19 -9.83 -12.29
N LEU A 295 6.27 -8.94 -12.74
CA LEU A 295 4.92 -8.85 -12.24
C LEU A 295 4.11 -10.05 -12.73
N ARG A 296 3.76 -10.96 -11.82
CA ARG A 296 3.12 -12.22 -12.14
C ARG A 296 1.99 -12.52 -11.17
N VAL A 297 0.87 -13.00 -11.70
CA VAL A 297 -0.30 -13.44 -10.93
C VAL A 297 -0.54 -14.92 -11.18
N GLU A 298 -0.74 -15.69 -10.10
CA GLU A 298 -1.09 -17.10 -10.12
C GLU A 298 -2.37 -17.31 -9.32
N PRO A 299 -3.35 -18.11 -9.82
CA PRO A 299 -4.53 -18.42 -9.03
C PRO A 299 -4.14 -19.33 -7.84
N ILE A 300 -4.78 -19.12 -6.69
CA ILE A 300 -4.60 -19.92 -5.47
C ILE A 300 -5.94 -20.40 -4.92
N ARG A 301 -5.91 -21.44 -4.06
CA ARG A 301 -7.09 -21.97 -3.35
C ARG A 301 -6.91 -22.01 -1.84
N ALA A 302 -5.78 -21.53 -1.35
CA ALA A 302 -5.49 -21.42 0.08
C ALA A 302 -4.57 -20.22 0.30
N LEU A 303 -4.56 -19.68 1.52
CA LEU A 303 -3.56 -18.70 1.96
C LEU A 303 -2.43 -19.44 2.69
N PRO A 304 -1.18 -18.96 2.61
CA PRO A 304 -0.16 -19.39 3.54
C PRO A 304 -0.54 -18.94 4.96
N ARG A 305 -0.08 -19.67 5.96
CA ARG A 305 -0.23 -19.25 7.36
C ARG A 305 0.97 -18.45 7.81
N VAL A 306 0.70 -17.32 8.47
CA VAL A 306 1.74 -16.56 9.18
C VAL A 306 1.89 -17.12 10.58
N VAL A 307 3.07 -17.64 10.91
CA VAL A 307 3.34 -18.26 12.21
C VAL A 307 4.58 -17.67 12.86
N VAL A 308 4.59 -17.65 14.18
CA VAL A 308 5.79 -17.29 14.96
C VAL A 308 6.72 -18.49 14.96
N ALA A 309 7.93 -18.30 14.44
CA ALA A 309 8.97 -19.32 14.52
C ALA A 309 9.42 -19.52 15.97
N PRO A 310 9.81 -20.74 16.35
CA PRO A 310 10.37 -21.02 17.68
C PRO A 310 11.67 -20.28 17.95
#